data_07a945998ec876bedf3d634b9e5dceea
#
_entry.id   07a945998ec876bedf3d634b9e5dceea
#
_cell.length_a   1.000
_cell.length_b   1.000
_cell.length_c   1.000
_cell.angle_alpha   90.00
_cell.angle_beta   90.00
_cell.angle_gamma   90.00
#
_symmetry.space_group_name_H-M   'P 1'
#
loop_
_entity.id
_entity.type
_entity.pdbx_description
1 polymer ?
#
loop_
_entity_poly.entity_id
_entity_poly.type
_entity_poly.pdbx_seq_one_letter_code
_entity_poly.pdbx_strand_id
1 'polypeptide(L)'
;MHLAPHPPRDVAPVDRRARRRRAGRGGEELRVPEAEFTSYYGRPILKAPVWRWDIAAYLFTGGLAAGSSLLAAGGQLTGRPALRRAGRVTALGAVTASAYFLIHDLGRPSRFHHMLRVAKPTSPMSVGTWILSAFGPAAGVAAIAEAAPWLPERGVLGLARRVLPPVGQAAGLAAAATAPALATYTGVLLAGTAVPSWHEAYPELPTIFAGSALASGAGVGLIAAPCAQAGPARRMAVAGAALELLGSHSVETRLGLLSEPYRTGRAGRLLRAGRALTAAGVAGALVGRRSRVISALSGGALLAASVATRFGIFHGGVASARDPKYTVVPQRERVRRREAGEG
;
A
#
# COMPACT_ATOMS: atom_id res chain seq x y z
N MET A 1 12.53 -27.97 6.25
CA MET A 1 13.93 -28.36 5.97
C MET A 1 14.80 -27.32 6.63
N HIS A 2 15.27 -27.62 7.86
CA HIS A 2 16.15 -26.76 8.65
C HIS A 2 17.55 -26.87 8.05
N LEU A 3 18.06 -25.80 7.47
CA LEU A 3 19.47 -25.68 7.15
C LEU A 3 20.21 -25.35 8.46
N ALA A 4 20.98 -26.30 8.96
CA ALA A 4 21.90 -26.10 10.09
C ALA A 4 22.92 -25.01 9.75
N PRO A 5 23.31 -24.16 10.70
CA PRO A 5 24.36 -23.16 10.47
C PRO A 5 25.70 -23.87 10.22
N HIS A 6 26.35 -23.49 9.10
CA HIS A 6 27.71 -23.92 8.82
C HIS A 6 28.64 -23.42 9.95
N PRO A 7 29.57 -24.25 10.43
CA PRO A 7 30.57 -23.85 11.41
C PRO A 7 31.48 -22.77 10.81
N PRO A 8 31.98 -21.82 11.63
CA PRO A 8 32.88 -20.78 11.16
C PRO A 8 34.18 -21.43 10.61
N ARG A 9 34.53 -21.06 9.37
CA ARG A 9 35.85 -21.44 8.84
C ARG A 9 36.92 -20.72 9.66
N ASP A 10 37.90 -21.49 10.12
CA ASP A 10 39.06 -21.02 10.85
C ASP A 10 39.72 -19.82 10.12
N VAL A 11 39.65 -18.66 10.75
CA VAL A 11 40.39 -17.50 10.33
C VAL A 11 41.83 -17.67 10.79
N ALA A 12 42.78 -17.69 9.86
CA ALA A 12 44.21 -17.78 10.16
C ALA A 12 44.62 -16.78 11.25
N PRO A 13 45.47 -17.19 12.22
CA PRO A 13 45.87 -16.31 13.31
C PRO A 13 46.60 -15.07 12.78
N VAL A 14 46.04 -13.90 13.09
CA VAL A 14 46.66 -12.61 12.76
C VAL A 14 48.00 -12.48 13.51
N ASP A 15 49.08 -12.30 12.75
CA ASP A 15 50.42 -12.15 13.29
C ASP A 15 50.51 -10.95 14.26
N ARG A 16 50.56 -11.22 15.54
CA ARG A 16 50.68 -10.26 16.63
C ARG A 16 51.96 -9.40 16.55
N ARG A 17 52.98 -9.81 15.77
CA ARG A 17 54.21 -9.08 15.60
C ARG A 17 54.09 -7.94 14.58
N ALA A 18 53.21 -8.08 13.59
CA ALA A 18 52.90 -6.97 12.65
C ALA A 18 52.10 -5.85 13.33
N ARG A 19 51.29 -6.19 14.34
CA ARG A 19 50.50 -5.24 15.16
C ARG A 19 51.41 -4.31 16.00
N ARG A 20 52.51 -4.82 16.60
CA ARG A 20 53.43 -4.02 17.43
C ARG A 20 54.26 -3.01 16.63
N ARG A 21 54.51 -3.24 15.34
CA ARG A 21 55.30 -2.30 14.50
C ARG A 21 54.46 -1.10 14.02
N ARG A 22 53.14 -1.17 14.00
CA ARG A 22 52.26 -0.05 13.67
C ARG A 22 51.92 0.86 14.86
N ALA A 23 52.04 0.37 16.09
CA ALA A 23 51.78 1.12 17.32
C ALA A 23 52.87 2.13 17.68
N GLY A 24 53.95 2.25 16.91
CA GLY A 24 55.13 3.03 17.21
C GLY A 24 55.20 4.44 16.60
N ARG A 25 54.15 5.00 16.04
CA ARG A 25 54.17 6.38 15.52
C ARG A 25 52.85 7.11 15.81
N GLY A 26 52.88 7.94 16.85
CA GLY A 26 51.81 8.87 17.21
C GLY A 26 50.96 8.36 18.37
N GLY A 27 51.22 8.89 19.58
CA GLY A 27 50.51 8.55 20.81
C GLY A 27 49.11 9.11 20.89
N GLU A 28 48.21 8.79 19.94
CA GLU A 28 46.79 8.97 20.09
C GLU A 28 46.19 7.66 20.59
N GLU A 29 45.76 7.66 21.85
CA GLU A 29 44.90 6.60 22.40
C GLU A 29 43.58 6.57 21.65
N LEU A 30 43.33 5.48 20.93
CA LEU A 30 42.03 5.27 20.25
C LEU A 30 40.92 5.36 21.27
N ARG A 31 40.10 6.39 21.19
CA ARG A 31 38.91 6.61 22.05
C ARG A 31 37.76 5.60 21.77
N VAL A 32 37.90 4.80 20.76
CA VAL A 32 36.94 3.79 20.36
C VAL A 32 37.64 2.43 20.26
N PRO A 33 37.11 1.34 20.86
CA PRO A 33 37.69 0.00 20.69
C PRO A 33 37.85 -0.35 19.21
N GLU A 34 38.98 -0.99 18.86
CA GLU A 34 39.18 -1.49 17.50
C GLU A 34 38.01 -2.39 17.12
N ALA A 35 37.28 -2.03 16.05
CA ALA A 35 36.17 -2.81 15.55
C ALA A 35 36.72 -4.13 14.94
N GLU A 36 36.27 -5.26 15.46
CA GLU A 36 36.45 -6.53 14.79
C GLU A 36 35.55 -6.57 13.55
N PHE A 37 36.14 -6.52 12.37
CA PHE A 37 35.43 -6.69 11.12
C PHE A 37 34.96 -8.14 11.00
N THR A 38 33.75 -8.42 11.47
CA THR A 38 33.04 -9.65 11.15
C THR A 38 32.37 -9.52 9.79
N SER A 39 32.47 -10.57 8.97
CA SER A 39 31.78 -10.62 7.67
C SER A 39 30.28 -10.36 7.84
N TYR A 40 29.69 -9.50 7.01
CA TYR A 40 28.23 -9.27 6.95
C TYR A 40 27.45 -10.44 6.34
N TYR A 41 28.11 -11.51 5.93
CA TYR A 41 27.47 -12.71 5.38
C TYR A 41 26.50 -13.33 6.40
N GLY A 42 25.22 -13.43 5.99
CA GLY A 42 24.16 -14.01 6.83
C GLY A 42 23.58 -13.06 7.89
N ARG A 43 24.01 -11.79 7.97
CA ARG A 43 23.40 -10.80 8.85
C ARG A 43 22.67 -9.71 8.04
N PRO A 44 21.46 -9.29 8.45
CA PRO A 44 20.76 -8.19 7.79
C PRO A 44 21.61 -6.92 7.88
N ILE A 45 21.85 -6.25 6.74
CA ILE A 45 22.53 -4.96 6.69
C ILE A 45 21.57 -3.84 7.05
N LEU A 46 20.31 -3.98 6.64
CA LEU A 46 19.26 -3.03 6.93
C LEU A 46 18.44 -3.53 8.13
N LYS A 47 18.06 -2.61 8.99
CA LYS A 47 17.03 -2.89 10.00
C LYS A 47 15.72 -3.13 9.25
N ALA A 48 15.20 -4.36 9.33
CA ALA A 48 13.90 -4.67 8.77
C ALA A 48 12.83 -3.72 9.34
N PRO A 49 11.85 -3.28 8.54
CA PRO A 49 10.76 -2.46 9.03
C PRO A 49 10.08 -3.14 10.23
N VAL A 50 9.80 -2.37 11.27
CA VAL A 50 9.08 -2.86 12.46
C VAL A 50 7.58 -3.06 12.20
N TRP A 51 7.11 -2.68 11.03
CA TRP A 51 5.73 -2.77 10.59
C TRP A 51 5.24 -4.21 10.55
N ARG A 52 4.04 -4.41 11.05
CA ARG A 52 3.36 -5.71 11.09
C ARG A 52 2.29 -5.78 10.00
N TRP A 53 1.44 -6.82 10.11
CA TRP A 53 0.29 -7.02 9.23
C TRP A 53 -0.72 -5.85 9.26
N ASP A 54 -0.77 -5.08 10.36
CA ASP A 54 -1.62 -3.89 10.52
C ASP A 54 -1.35 -2.86 9.41
N ILE A 55 -0.08 -2.64 9.06
CA ILE A 55 0.26 -1.74 7.97
C ILE A 55 -0.19 -2.30 6.62
N ALA A 56 -0.05 -3.61 6.37
CA ALA A 56 -0.58 -4.20 5.14
C ALA A 56 -2.12 -4.08 5.05
N ALA A 57 -2.82 -4.25 6.18
CA ALA A 57 -4.27 -4.03 6.28
C ALA A 57 -4.64 -2.56 6.06
N TYR A 58 -3.87 -1.63 6.65
CA TYR A 58 -4.00 -0.19 6.40
C TYR A 58 -3.82 0.17 4.92
N LEU A 59 -2.82 -0.38 4.24
CA LEU A 59 -2.59 -0.18 2.81
C LEU A 59 -3.81 -0.63 1.98
N PHE A 60 -4.45 -1.73 2.36
CA PHE A 60 -5.66 -2.24 1.70
C PHE A 60 -6.87 -1.36 2.00
N THR A 61 -7.16 -1.08 3.27
CA THR A 61 -8.37 -0.35 3.67
C THR A 61 -8.33 1.11 3.19
N GLY A 62 -7.16 1.76 3.19
CA GLY A 62 -6.98 3.09 2.60
C GLY A 62 -7.26 3.11 1.09
N GLY A 63 -6.75 2.10 0.36
CA GLY A 63 -7.05 1.91 -1.06
C GLY A 63 -8.53 1.65 -1.33
N LEU A 64 -9.16 0.79 -0.52
CA LEU A 64 -10.59 0.49 -0.60
C LEU A 64 -11.45 1.76 -0.35
N ALA A 65 -11.08 2.58 0.64
CA ALA A 65 -11.76 3.85 0.92
C ALA A 65 -11.70 4.79 -0.29
N ALA A 66 -10.51 4.96 -0.86
CA ALA A 66 -10.29 5.80 -2.05
C ALA A 66 -11.08 5.30 -3.27
N GLY A 67 -10.96 4.02 -3.60
CA GLY A 67 -11.67 3.41 -4.72
C GLY A 67 -13.19 3.47 -4.55
N SER A 68 -13.69 3.25 -3.34
CA SER A 68 -15.13 3.34 -3.03
C SER A 68 -15.66 4.76 -3.15
N SER A 69 -14.86 5.77 -2.77
CA SER A 69 -15.22 7.18 -2.93
C SER A 69 -15.31 7.58 -4.42
N LEU A 70 -14.35 7.14 -5.24
CA LEU A 70 -14.41 7.35 -6.70
C LEU A 70 -15.61 6.66 -7.33
N LEU A 71 -15.92 5.44 -6.91
CA LEU A 71 -17.13 4.73 -7.33
C LEU A 71 -18.41 5.52 -6.96
N ALA A 72 -18.45 6.05 -5.73
CA ALA A 72 -19.59 6.82 -5.24
C ALA A 72 -19.80 8.10 -6.06
N ALA A 73 -18.72 8.83 -6.38
CA ALA A 73 -18.76 10.00 -7.23
C ALA A 73 -19.24 9.65 -8.66
N GLY A 74 -18.71 8.58 -9.25
CA GLY A 74 -19.20 8.05 -10.52
C GLY A 74 -20.68 7.67 -10.48
N GLY A 75 -21.15 7.07 -9.39
CA GLY A 75 -22.57 6.77 -9.15
C GLY A 75 -23.43 8.03 -9.01
N GLN A 76 -22.92 9.06 -8.33
CA GLN A 76 -23.58 10.34 -8.17
C GLN A 76 -23.74 11.08 -9.53
N LEU A 77 -22.65 11.20 -10.27
CA LEU A 77 -22.61 11.93 -11.56
C LEU A 77 -23.42 11.22 -12.67
N THR A 78 -23.60 9.92 -12.56
CA THR A 78 -24.32 9.10 -13.55
C THR A 78 -25.72 8.68 -13.10
N GLY A 79 -26.26 9.24 -12.01
CA GLY A 79 -27.60 8.96 -11.52
C GLY A 79 -27.82 7.52 -11.06
N ARG A 80 -26.80 6.86 -10.46
CA ARG A 80 -26.87 5.49 -9.97
C ARG A 80 -26.81 5.42 -8.44
N PRO A 81 -27.97 5.53 -7.76
CA PRO A 81 -28.03 5.66 -6.29
C PRO A 81 -27.48 4.46 -5.55
N ALA A 82 -27.58 3.23 -6.10
CA ALA A 82 -27.02 2.05 -5.47
C ALA A 82 -25.48 2.11 -5.41
N LEU A 83 -24.80 2.53 -6.48
CA LEU A 83 -23.35 2.71 -6.49
C LEU A 83 -22.91 3.85 -5.56
N ARG A 84 -23.64 4.97 -5.58
CA ARG A 84 -23.35 6.10 -4.71
C ARG A 84 -23.42 5.70 -3.24
N ARG A 85 -24.52 5.08 -2.82
CA ARG A 85 -24.73 4.65 -1.43
C ARG A 85 -23.71 3.62 -1.00
N ALA A 86 -23.52 2.55 -1.78
CA ALA A 86 -22.56 1.51 -1.48
C ALA A 86 -21.13 2.09 -1.35
N GLY A 87 -20.72 2.92 -2.30
CA GLY A 87 -19.41 3.55 -2.29
C GLY A 87 -19.19 4.47 -1.08
N ARG A 88 -20.16 5.32 -0.72
CA ARG A 88 -20.06 6.22 0.44
C ARG A 88 -19.97 5.47 1.77
N VAL A 89 -20.83 4.49 1.98
CA VAL A 89 -20.82 3.68 3.22
C VAL A 89 -19.53 2.88 3.34
N THR A 90 -19.09 2.25 2.24
CA THR A 90 -17.81 1.52 2.24
C THR A 90 -16.63 2.45 2.42
N ALA A 91 -16.62 3.63 1.81
CA ALA A 91 -15.53 4.60 1.99
C ALA A 91 -15.38 5.02 3.46
N LEU A 92 -16.49 5.31 4.16
CA LEU A 92 -16.47 5.60 5.60
C LEU A 92 -15.97 4.42 6.41
N GLY A 93 -16.53 3.22 6.21
CA GLY A 93 -16.11 2.03 6.95
C GLY A 93 -14.63 1.70 6.73
N ALA A 94 -14.17 1.80 5.49
CA ALA A 94 -12.79 1.50 5.12
C ALA A 94 -11.79 2.56 5.65
N VAL A 95 -12.12 3.86 5.61
CA VAL A 95 -11.24 4.89 6.19
C VAL A 95 -11.19 4.80 7.71
N THR A 96 -12.29 4.45 8.36
CA THR A 96 -12.32 4.20 9.81
C THR A 96 -11.44 3.01 10.17
N ALA A 97 -11.54 1.89 9.44
CA ALA A 97 -10.66 0.74 9.62
C ALA A 97 -9.20 1.10 9.34
N SER A 98 -8.95 1.91 8.32
CA SER A 98 -7.60 2.41 7.98
C SER A 98 -7.01 3.23 9.13
N ALA A 99 -7.77 4.15 9.71
CA ALA A 99 -7.35 4.93 10.87
C ALA A 99 -7.08 4.03 12.10
N TYR A 100 -7.92 3.03 12.32
CA TYR A 100 -7.71 2.04 13.38
C TYR A 100 -6.38 1.31 13.23
N PHE A 101 -6.10 0.71 12.06
CA PHE A 101 -4.85 -0.03 11.83
C PHE A 101 -3.62 0.88 11.94
N LEU A 102 -3.70 2.12 11.43
CA LEU A 102 -2.62 3.08 11.55
C LEU A 102 -2.33 3.45 13.00
N ILE A 103 -3.37 3.69 13.81
CA ILE A 103 -3.23 4.04 15.23
C ILE A 103 -2.76 2.83 16.03
N HIS A 104 -3.23 1.62 15.71
CA HIS A 104 -2.87 0.39 16.39
C HIS A 104 -1.38 0.03 16.19
N ASP A 105 -0.79 0.35 15.02
CA ASP A 105 0.64 0.15 14.77
C ASP A 105 1.55 1.15 15.55
N LEU A 106 0.98 2.22 16.11
CA LEU A 106 1.75 3.16 16.92
C LEU A 106 2.17 2.52 18.23
N GLY A 107 3.44 2.62 18.59
CA GLY A 107 3.95 2.11 19.86
C GLY A 107 3.22 2.72 21.10
N ARG A 108 2.63 3.91 20.95
CA ARG A 108 1.78 4.58 21.94
C ARG A 108 0.55 5.18 21.25
N PRO A 109 -0.55 4.40 21.09
CA PRO A 109 -1.75 4.82 20.35
C PRO A 109 -2.37 6.13 20.84
N SER A 110 -2.33 6.42 22.16
CA SER A 110 -2.85 7.65 22.76
C SER A 110 -2.21 8.95 22.21
N ARG A 111 -1.05 8.83 21.56
CA ARG A 111 -0.33 9.97 20.96
C ARG A 111 -0.59 10.17 19.47
N PHE A 112 -1.59 9.52 18.89
CA PHE A 112 -1.90 9.62 17.46
C PHE A 112 -2.10 11.09 17.01
N HIS A 113 -2.69 11.93 17.84
CA HIS A 113 -2.90 13.35 17.56
C HIS A 113 -1.60 14.14 17.35
N HIS A 114 -0.45 13.64 17.83
CA HIS A 114 0.85 14.27 17.56
C HIS A 114 1.22 14.21 16.07
N MET A 115 0.65 13.29 15.28
CA MET A 115 0.87 13.22 13.85
C MET A 115 0.29 14.42 13.09
N LEU A 116 -0.68 15.11 13.70
CA LEU A 116 -1.33 16.31 13.16
C LEU A 116 -0.63 17.62 13.52
N ARG A 117 0.39 17.60 14.39
CA ARG A 117 1.05 18.82 14.91
C ARG A 117 1.92 19.53 13.88
N VAL A 118 2.44 18.80 12.89
CA VAL A 118 3.36 19.33 11.89
C VAL A 118 2.98 18.84 10.51
N ALA A 119 2.82 19.76 9.57
CA ALA A 119 2.69 19.47 8.15
C ALA A 119 4.09 19.53 7.52
N LYS A 120 4.71 18.37 7.25
CA LYS A 120 6.03 18.28 6.62
C LYS A 120 5.90 17.68 5.22
N PRO A 121 5.92 18.48 4.14
CA PRO A 121 5.73 18.00 2.76
C PRO A 121 6.78 16.98 2.31
N THR A 122 7.99 17.04 2.89
CA THR A 122 9.08 16.10 2.58
C THR A 122 8.95 14.74 3.26
N SER A 123 7.95 14.55 4.13
CA SER A 123 7.69 13.29 4.84
C SER A 123 6.42 12.62 4.29
N PRO A 124 6.53 11.48 3.59
CA PRO A 124 5.35 10.75 3.09
C PRO A 124 4.36 10.40 4.19
N MET A 125 4.84 10.08 5.40
CA MET A 125 3.97 9.80 6.55
C MET A 125 3.15 11.04 6.96
N SER A 126 3.79 12.22 7.04
CA SER A 126 3.09 13.47 7.37
C SER A 126 2.06 13.81 6.28
N VAL A 127 2.44 13.74 5.01
CA VAL A 127 1.54 13.96 3.88
C VAL A 127 0.34 13.02 3.95
N GLY A 128 0.56 11.73 4.21
CA GLY A 128 -0.51 10.74 4.37
C GLY A 128 -1.48 11.06 5.49
N THR A 129 -0.98 11.54 6.64
CA THR A 129 -1.84 11.96 7.76
C THR A 129 -2.77 13.11 7.36
N TRP A 130 -2.26 14.10 6.63
CA TRP A 130 -3.07 15.23 6.16
C TRP A 130 -4.05 14.84 5.05
N ILE A 131 -3.67 13.91 4.15
CA ILE A 131 -4.59 13.33 3.16
C ILE A 131 -5.76 12.64 3.87
N LEU A 132 -5.48 11.80 4.89
CA LEU A 132 -6.51 11.12 5.67
C LEU A 132 -7.41 12.11 6.43
N SER A 133 -6.82 13.19 6.97
CA SER A 133 -7.55 14.22 7.71
C SER A 133 -8.47 15.06 6.81
N ALA A 134 -8.13 15.21 5.54
CA ALA A 134 -9.00 15.86 4.55
C ALA A 134 -10.08 14.90 4.03
N PHE A 135 -9.70 13.67 3.71
CA PHE A 135 -10.59 12.65 3.16
C PHE A 135 -11.65 12.17 4.16
N GLY A 136 -11.22 11.85 5.41
CA GLY A 136 -12.08 11.21 6.42
C GLY A 136 -13.36 11.97 6.72
N PRO A 137 -13.29 13.26 7.11
CA PRO A 137 -14.48 14.07 7.37
C PRO A 137 -15.40 14.20 6.15
N ALA A 138 -14.82 14.40 4.97
CA ALA A 138 -15.60 14.50 3.72
C ALA A 138 -16.36 13.19 3.41
N ALA A 139 -15.69 12.03 3.57
CA ALA A 139 -16.32 10.72 3.42
C ALA A 139 -17.38 10.48 4.50
N GLY A 140 -17.12 10.92 5.75
CA GLY A 140 -18.08 10.85 6.86
C GLY A 140 -19.37 11.61 6.58
N VAL A 141 -19.27 12.88 6.19
CA VAL A 141 -20.42 13.73 5.86
C VAL A 141 -21.18 13.15 4.67
N ALA A 142 -20.48 12.68 3.64
CA ALA A 142 -21.10 12.06 2.47
C ALA A 142 -21.88 10.79 2.83
N ALA A 143 -21.36 9.95 3.72
CA ALA A 143 -22.02 8.73 4.16
C ALA A 143 -23.21 9.02 5.08
N ILE A 144 -23.07 9.94 6.03
CA ILE A 144 -24.16 10.34 6.94
C ILE A 144 -25.34 10.91 6.14
N ALA A 145 -25.05 11.65 5.07
CA ALA A 145 -26.10 12.21 4.21
C ALA A 145 -26.97 11.15 3.51
N GLU A 146 -26.49 9.91 3.35
CA GLU A 146 -27.30 8.81 2.84
C GLU A 146 -28.43 8.37 3.83
N ALA A 147 -28.33 8.75 5.10
CA ALA A 147 -29.37 8.53 6.08
C ALA A 147 -30.50 9.59 6.05
N ALA A 148 -30.35 10.67 5.31
CA ALA A 148 -31.33 11.75 5.25
C ALA A 148 -32.78 11.29 4.94
N PRO A 149 -33.05 10.31 4.05
CA PRO A 149 -34.41 9.84 3.78
C PRO A 149 -35.09 9.18 4.98
N TRP A 150 -34.33 8.72 5.97
CA TRP A 150 -34.87 8.05 7.17
C TRP A 150 -35.17 9.03 8.31
N LEU A 151 -34.81 10.33 8.17
CA LEU A 151 -35.08 11.33 9.16
C LEU A 151 -36.55 11.79 9.11
N PRO A 152 -37.17 12.10 10.27
CA PRO A 152 -38.49 12.73 10.35
C PRO A 152 -38.56 14.04 9.56
N GLU A 153 -39.77 14.38 9.09
CA GLU A 153 -39.99 15.58 8.26
C GLU A 153 -40.16 16.88 9.08
N ARG A 154 -40.27 16.77 10.41
CA ARG A 154 -40.61 17.88 11.29
C ARG A 154 -39.45 18.30 12.19
N GLY A 155 -39.47 19.56 12.61
CA GLY A 155 -38.47 20.13 13.53
C GLY A 155 -37.05 20.18 12.94
N VAL A 156 -36.05 20.11 13.83
CA VAL A 156 -34.61 20.16 13.47
C VAL A 156 -34.22 19.01 12.55
N LEU A 157 -34.81 17.81 12.75
CA LEU A 157 -34.55 16.65 11.89
C LEU A 157 -35.11 16.84 10.48
N GLY A 158 -36.23 17.55 10.32
CA GLY A 158 -36.79 17.92 9.03
C GLY A 158 -35.89 18.90 8.26
N LEU A 159 -35.27 19.86 8.98
CA LEU A 159 -34.24 20.73 8.40
C LEU A 159 -33.01 19.90 7.95
N ALA A 160 -32.52 19.03 8.82
CA ALA A 160 -31.40 18.14 8.50
C ALA A 160 -31.72 17.27 7.26
N ARG A 161 -32.93 16.71 7.15
CA ARG A 161 -33.37 15.94 5.97
C ARG A 161 -33.28 16.72 4.66
N ARG A 162 -33.48 18.03 4.69
CA ARG A 162 -33.38 18.92 3.52
C ARG A 162 -31.95 19.34 3.19
N VAL A 163 -31.15 19.60 4.22
CA VAL A 163 -29.78 20.13 4.07
C VAL A 163 -28.74 19.04 3.82
N LEU A 164 -28.89 17.85 4.42
CA LEU A 164 -27.92 16.76 4.29
C LEU A 164 -27.70 16.30 2.83
N PRO A 165 -28.71 16.15 1.95
CA PRO A 165 -28.46 15.70 0.59
C PRO A 165 -27.53 16.57 -0.21
N PRO A 166 -27.73 17.93 -0.35
CA PRO A 166 -26.79 18.76 -1.08
C PRO A 166 -25.40 18.85 -0.43
N VAL A 167 -25.35 18.93 0.90
CA VAL A 167 -24.07 18.90 1.63
C VAL A 167 -23.32 17.58 1.41
N GLY A 168 -24.04 16.45 1.45
CA GLY A 168 -23.45 15.14 1.19
C GLY A 168 -23.00 14.95 -0.26
N GLN A 169 -23.65 15.62 -1.22
CA GLN A 169 -23.17 15.62 -2.61
C GLN A 169 -21.85 16.38 -2.75
N ALA A 170 -21.75 17.57 -2.18
CA ALA A 170 -20.52 18.35 -2.18
C ALA A 170 -19.38 17.62 -1.44
N ALA A 171 -19.66 17.08 -0.26
CA ALA A 171 -18.69 16.32 0.52
C ALA A 171 -18.23 15.03 -0.22
N GLY A 172 -19.13 14.34 -0.90
CA GLY A 172 -18.79 13.17 -1.71
C GLY A 172 -17.85 13.49 -2.87
N LEU A 173 -18.03 14.64 -3.53
CA LEU A 173 -17.12 15.12 -4.56
C LEU A 173 -15.77 15.56 -3.97
N ALA A 174 -15.77 16.22 -2.82
CA ALA A 174 -14.54 16.60 -2.11
C ALA A 174 -13.72 15.36 -1.69
N ALA A 175 -14.39 14.31 -1.15
CA ALA A 175 -13.74 13.06 -0.87
C ALA A 175 -13.18 12.39 -2.14
N ALA A 176 -13.92 12.41 -3.24
CA ALA A 176 -13.45 11.86 -4.51
C ALA A 176 -12.28 12.65 -5.10
N ALA A 177 -12.22 13.97 -4.92
CA ALA A 177 -11.09 14.80 -5.35
C ALA A 177 -9.79 14.49 -4.59
N THR A 178 -9.89 14.10 -3.32
CA THR A 178 -8.72 13.68 -2.50
C THR A 178 -8.38 12.19 -2.63
N ALA A 179 -9.30 11.39 -3.17
CA ALA A 179 -9.15 9.94 -3.29
C ALA A 179 -7.93 9.48 -4.12
N PRO A 180 -7.54 10.12 -5.25
CA PRO A 180 -6.32 9.74 -5.98
C PRO A 180 -5.07 9.84 -5.12
N ALA A 181 -4.95 10.92 -4.33
CA ALA A 181 -3.85 11.07 -3.39
C ALA A 181 -3.87 9.95 -2.33
N LEU A 182 -5.04 9.63 -1.76
CA LEU A 182 -5.19 8.53 -0.80
C LEU A 182 -4.84 7.17 -1.41
N ALA A 183 -5.19 6.91 -2.68
CA ALA A 183 -4.91 5.66 -3.37
C ALA A 183 -3.42 5.43 -3.62
N THR A 184 -2.64 6.49 -3.86
CA THR A 184 -1.25 6.43 -4.34
C THR A 184 -0.21 6.67 -3.27
N TYR A 185 -0.49 7.53 -2.27
CA TYR A 185 0.53 7.96 -1.30
C TYR A 185 1.13 6.81 -0.49
N THR A 186 0.37 5.73 -0.26
CA THR A 186 0.88 4.56 0.45
C THR A 186 1.95 3.81 -0.35
N GLY A 187 1.90 3.88 -1.68
CA GLY A 187 2.98 3.42 -2.57
C GLY A 187 4.23 4.29 -2.42
N VAL A 188 4.05 5.62 -2.36
CA VAL A 188 5.13 6.57 -2.11
C VAL A 188 5.73 6.37 -0.71
N LEU A 189 4.90 6.08 0.30
CA LEU A 189 5.34 5.79 1.66
C LEU A 189 6.29 4.57 1.70
N LEU A 190 5.95 3.48 1.03
CA LEU A 190 6.82 2.31 0.94
C LEU A 190 8.10 2.61 0.17
N ALA A 191 8.00 3.28 -0.97
CA ALA A 191 9.13 3.68 -1.80
C ALA A 191 10.09 4.66 -1.09
N GLY A 192 9.59 5.48 -0.18
CA GLY A 192 10.37 6.39 0.65
C GLY A 192 11.20 5.72 1.76
N THR A 193 11.17 4.40 1.86
CA THR A 193 11.98 3.64 2.83
C THR A 193 13.30 3.17 2.24
N ALA A 194 14.23 2.74 3.09
CA ALA A 194 15.49 2.14 2.64
C ALA A 194 15.35 0.65 2.20
N VAL A 195 14.13 0.12 2.17
CA VAL A 195 13.86 -1.28 1.79
C VAL A 195 14.11 -1.47 0.30
N PRO A 196 15.06 -2.33 -0.13
CA PRO A 196 15.56 -2.34 -1.50
C PRO A 196 14.46 -2.52 -2.57
N SER A 197 13.60 -3.54 -2.42
CA SER A 197 12.55 -3.80 -3.43
C SER A 197 11.45 -2.75 -3.44
N TRP A 198 11.12 -2.11 -2.30
CA TRP A 198 10.17 -1.00 -2.29
C TRP A 198 10.77 0.27 -2.87
N HIS A 199 12.02 0.58 -2.48
CA HIS A 199 12.69 1.80 -2.91
C HIS A 199 12.85 1.86 -4.43
N GLU A 200 13.38 0.81 -5.01
CA GLU A 200 13.60 0.76 -6.46
C GLU A 200 12.30 0.66 -7.28
N ALA A 201 11.19 0.23 -6.66
CA ALA A 201 9.87 0.20 -7.29
C ALA A 201 9.10 1.54 -7.16
N TYR A 202 9.79 2.66 -6.88
CA TYR A 202 9.16 3.96 -6.64
C TYR A 202 8.23 4.44 -7.77
N PRO A 203 8.48 4.18 -9.07
CA PRO A 203 7.57 4.63 -10.12
C PRO A 203 6.31 3.75 -10.23
N GLU A 204 6.45 2.45 -9.94
CA GLU A 204 5.39 1.47 -10.17
C GLU A 204 4.45 1.34 -8.97
N LEU A 205 4.94 1.44 -7.73
CA LEU A 205 4.11 1.23 -6.55
C LEU A 205 2.88 2.13 -6.48
N PRO A 206 2.96 3.45 -6.77
CA PRO A 206 1.78 4.29 -6.80
C PRO A 206 0.76 3.84 -7.86
N THR A 207 1.23 3.42 -9.04
CA THR A 207 0.38 2.95 -10.15
C THR A 207 -0.32 1.63 -9.79
N ILE A 208 0.42 0.66 -9.25
CA ILE A 208 -0.14 -0.62 -8.78
C ILE A 208 -1.18 -0.36 -7.69
N PHE A 209 -0.88 0.57 -6.78
CA PHE A 209 -1.77 0.89 -5.68
C PHE A 209 -3.03 1.63 -6.13
N ALA A 210 -2.92 2.53 -7.09
CA ALA A 210 -4.08 3.15 -7.72
C ALA A 210 -4.96 2.11 -8.42
N GLY A 211 -4.35 1.22 -9.22
CA GLY A 211 -5.07 0.14 -9.91
C GLY A 211 -5.81 -0.78 -8.92
N SER A 212 -5.12 -1.22 -7.88
CA SER A 212 -5.69 -2.05 -6.82
C SER A 212 -6.82 -1.35 -6.05
N ALA A 213 -6.71 -0.03 -5.81
CA ALA A 213 -7.77 0.77 -5.19
C ALA A 213 -9.01 0.85 -6.09
N LEU A 214 -8.83 1.11 -7.39
CA LEU A 214 -9.93 1.11 -8.36
C LEU A 214 -10.60 -0.26 -8.45
N ALA A 215 -9.83 -1.33 -8.53
CA ALA A 215 -10.35 -2.70 -8.58
C ALA A 215 -11.16 -3.05 -7.34
N SER A 216 -10.69 -2.71 -6.14
CA SER A 216 -11.42 -2.97 -4.89
C SER A 216 -12.71 -2.15 -4.79
N GLY A 217 -12.68 -0.86 -5.13
CA GLY A 217 -13.88 -0.01 -5.19
C GLY A 217 -14.90 -0.53 -6.22
N ALA A 218 -14.42 -0.96 -7.40
CA ALA A 218 -15.27 -1.61 -8.40
C ALA A 218 -15.90 -2.90 -7.85
N GLY A 219 -15.14 -3.69 -7.10
CA GLY A 219 -15.62 -4.90 -6.42
C GLY A 219 -16.82 -4.63 -5.51
N VAL A 220 -16.76 -3.55 -4.72
CA VAL A 220 -17.89 -3.08 -3.90
C VAL A 220 -19.12 -2.79 -4.75
N GLY A 221 -18.95 -2.08 -5.87
CA GLY A 221 -20.07 -1.79 -6.76
C GLY A 221 -20.68 -3.02 -7.41
N LEU A 222 -19.86 -3.99 -7.80
CA LEU A 222 -20.32 -5.27 -8.36
C LEU A 222 -21.07 -6.12 -7.35
N ILE A 223 -20.69 -6.06 -6.06
CA ILE A 223 -21.39 -6.76 -4.98
C ILE A 223 -22.67 -6.05 -4.59
N ALA A 224 -22.69 -4.74 -4.45
CA ALA A 224 -23.78 -4.01 -3.82
C ALA A 224 -24.87 -3.55 -4.81
N ALA A 225 -24.50 -3.21 -6.07
CA ALA A 225 -25.44 -2.61 -7.01
C ALA A 225 -26.15 -3.64 -7.90
N PRO A 226 -27.41 -3.40 -8.28
CA PRO A 226 -28.08 -4.17 -9.32
C PRO A 226 -27.30 -4.15 -10.64
N CYS A 227 -27.38 -5.21 -11.44
CA CYS A 227 -26.64 -5.35 -12.69
C CYS A 227 -26.84 -4.17 -13.66
N ALA A 228 -28.05 -3.60 -13.70
CA ALA A 228 -28.38 -2.43 -14.52
C ALA A 228 -27.58 -1.17 -14.11
N GLN A 229 -27.26 -1.02 -12.83
CA GLN A 229 -26.50 0.12 -12.33
C GLN A 229 -24.97 -0.13 -12.30
N ALA A 230 -24.50 -1.36 -12.41
CA ALA A 230 -23.09 -1.73 -12.24
C ALA A 230 -22.17 -1.34 -13.43
N GLY A 231 -22.64 -0.65 -14.45
CA GLY A 231 -21.84 -0.25 -15.61
C GLY A 231 -20.56 0.52 -15.27
N PRO A 232 -20.59 1.59 -14.44
CA PRO A 232 -19.39 2.31 -14.01
C PRO A 232 -18.42 1.42 -13.24
N ALA A 233 -18.93 0.54 -12.36
CA ALA A 233 -18.09 -0.39 -11.60
C ALA A 233 -17.32 -1.36 -12.53
N ARG A 234 -17.95 -1.86 -13.59
CA ARG A 234 -17.27 -2.70 -14.59
C ARG A 234 -16.14 -1.97 -15.31
N ARG A 235 -16.39 -0.74 -15.75
CA ARG A 235 -15.34 0.08 -16.39
C ARG A 235 -14.19 0.36 -15.43
N MET A 236 -14.51 0.68 -14.19
CA MET A 236 -13.54 0.92 -13.14
C MET A 236 -12.73 -0.35 -12.83
N ALA A 237 -13.34 -1.55 -12.86
CA ALA A 237 -12.65 -2.81 -12.70
C ALA A 237 -11.62 -3.05 -13.81
N VAL A 238 -11.99 -2.81 -15.07
CA VAL A 238 -11.06 -2.94 -16.21
C VAL A 238 -9.90 -1.95 -16.11
N ALA A 239 -10.20 -0.68 -15.83
CA ALA A 239 -9.16 0.35 -15.69
C ALA A 239 -8.21 0.04 -14.51
N GLY A 240 -8.77 -0.37 -13.36
CA GLY A 240 -7.99 -0.75 -12.20
C GLY A 240 -7.09 -1.95 -12.45
N ALA A 241 -7.62 -2.99 -13.09
CA ALA A 241 -6.85 -4.17 -13.46
C ALA A 241 -5.72 -3.84 -14.45
N ALA A 242 -5.99 -3.00 -15.45
CA ALA A 242 -4.97 -2.57 -16.41
C ALA A 242 -3.80 -1.88 -15.70
N LEU A 243 -4.07 -0.90 -14.82
CA LEU A 243 -3.04 -0.19 -14.07
C LEU A 243 -2.26 -1.13 -13.13
N GLU A 244 -2.95 -2.01 -12.40
CA GLU A 244 -2.33 -2.95 -11.48
C GLU A 244 -1.43 -3.96 -12.20
N LEU A 245 -1.92 -4.56 -13.29
CA LEU A 245 -1.19 -5.58 -14.04
C LEU A 245 -0.01 -4.99 -14.82
N LEU A 246 -0.18 -3.83 -15.46
CA LEU A 246 0.90 -3.13 -16.16
C LEU A 246 1.99 -2.69 -15.20
N GLY A 247 1.63 -2.10 -14.06
CA GLY A 247 2.59 -1.73 -13.03
C GLY A 247 3.33 -2.94 -12.45
N SER A 248 2.61 -4.05 -12.20
CA SER A 248 3.22 -5.29 -11.72
C SER A 248 4.17 -5.91 -12.74
N HIS A 249 3.83 -5.87 -14.02
CA HIS A 249 4.69 -6.33 -15.11
C HIS A 249 5.97 -5.48 -15.20
N SER A 250 5.84 -4.15 -15.09
CA SER A 250 6.98 -3.24 -15.08
C SER A 250 7.95 -3.52 -13.92
N VAL A 251 7.43 -3.78 -12.70
CA VAL A 251 8.26 -4.21 -11.56
C VAL A 251 9.06 -5.47 -11.90
N GLU A 252 8.42 -6.48 -12.51
CA GLU A 252 9.06 -7.75 -12.80
C GLU A 252 10.13 -7.65 -13.90
N THR A 253 9.97 -6.75 -14.85
CA THR A 253 10.91 -6.57 -15.98
C THR A 253 12.04 -5.62 -15.65
N ARG A 254 11.76 -4.52 -14.93
CA ARG A 254 12.74 -3.46 -14.67
C ARG A 254 13.66 -3.73 -13.47
N LEU A 255 13.15 -4.35 -12.40
CA LEU A 255 13.89 -4.46 -11.15
C LEU A 255 14.96 -5.58 -11.13
N GLY A 256 15.05 -6.44 -12.13
CA GLY A 256 16.04 -7.53 -12.17
C GLY A 256 16.06 -8.34 -10.87
N LEU A 257 17.22 -8.38 -10.19
CA LEU A 257 17.39 -9.08 -8.91
C LEU A 257 16.39 -8.62 -7.83
N LEU A 258 16.05 -7.33 -7.78
CA LEU A 258 15.16 -6.78 -6.76
C LEU A 258 13.68 -7.15 -6.99
N SER A 259 13.33 -7.75 -8.13
CA SER A 259 12.02 -8.35 -8.37
C SER A 259 11.85 -9.74 -7.77
N GLU A 260 12.95 -10.45 -7.47
CA GLU A 260 12.93 -11.83 -6.96
C GLU A 260 12.06 -12.00 -5.69
N PRO A 261 12.11 -11.10 -4.68
CA PRO A 261 11.25 -11.19 -3.50
C PRO A 261 9.75 -11.16 -3.81
N TYR A 262 9.35 -10.54 -4.92
CA TYR A 262 7.96 -10.52 -5.37
C TYR A 262 7.54 -11.79 -6.12
N ARG A 263 8.48 -12.58 -6.60
CA ARG A 263 8.24 -13.83 -7.35
C ARG A 263 8.30 -15.08 -6.49
N THR A 264 9.02 -15.02 -5.36
CA THR A 264 9.35 -16.16 -4.51
C THR A 264 8.58 -16.15 -3.19
N GLY A 265 8.62 -17.25 -2.45
CA GLY A 265 8.10 -17.38 -1.11
C GLY A 265 6.61 -17.01 -0.96
N ARG A 266 6.27 -16.45 0.21
CA ARG A 266 4.90 -16.04 0.54
C ARG A 266 4.42 -14.89 -0.35
N ALA A 267 5.27 -13.91 -0.58
CA ALA A 267 4.94 -12.74 -1.40
C ALA A 267 4.60 -13.15 -2.84
N GLY A 268 5.43 -14.01 -3.45
CA GLY A 268 5.18 -14.50 -4.80
C GLY A 268 3.88 -15.31 -4.94
N ARG A 269 3.53 -16.11 -3.92
CA ARG A 269 2.23 -16.82 -3.91
C ARG A 269 1.06 -15.84 -3.86
N LEU A 270 1.11 -14.84 -2.98
CA LEU A 270 0.05 -13.82 -2.86
C LEU A 270 -0.10 -13.01 -4.16
N LEU A 271 1.00 -12.56 -4.76
CA LEU A 271 0.95 -11.76 -5.98
C LEU A 271 0.45 -12.58 -7.19
N ARG A 272 0.81 -13.86 -7.31
CA ARG A 272 0.23 -14.75 -8.34
C ARG A 272 -1.26 -14.95 -8.13
N ALA A 273 -1.70 -15.21 -6.90
CA ALA A 273 -3.11 -15.32 -6.56
C ALA A 273 -3.86 -14.01 -6.84
N GLY A 274 -3.27 -12.86 -6.47
CA GLY A 274 -3.83 -11.53 -6.75
C GLY A 274 -4.06 -11.34 -8.25
N ARG A 275 -3.06 -11.58 -9.09
CA ARG A 275 -3.19 -11.46 -10.56
C ARG A 275 -4.26 -12.38 -11.14
N ALA A 276 -4.29 -13.63 -10.70
CA ALA A 276 -5.31 -14.58 -11.15
C ALA A 276 -6.72 -14.13 -10.76
N LEU A 277 -6.90 -13.66 -9.52
CA LEU A 277 -8.17 -13.14 -9.02
C LEU A 277 -8.58 -11.83 -9.72
N THR A 278 -7.64 -10.93 -10.02
CA THR A 278 -7.91 -9.71 -10.80
C THR A 278 -8.40 -10.08 -12.20
N ALA A 279 -7.71 -10.98 -12.88
CA ALA A 279 -8.13 -11.44 -14.22
C ALA A 279 -9.50 -12.13 -14.18
N ALA A 280 -9.72 -13.05 -13.26
CA ALA A 280 -11.01 -13.74 -13.08
C ALA A 280 -12.14 -12.77 -12.72
N GLY A 281 -11.88 -11.81 -11.84
CA GLY A 281 -12.83 -10.79 -11.43
C GLY A 281 -13.26 -9.89 -12.59
N VAL A 282 -12.32 -9.44 -13.41
CA VAL A 282 -12.62 -8.64 -14.62
C VAL A 282 -13.37 -9.47 -15.66
N ALA A 283 -12.91 -10.67 -15.96
CA ALA A 283 -13.58 -11.55 -16.92
C ALA A 283 -15.02 -11.84 -16.49
N GLY A 284 -15.21 -12.21 -15.22
CA GLY A 284 -16.54 -12.44 -14.66
C GLY A 284 -17.42 -11.19 -14.66
N ALA A 285 -16.88 -10.00 -14.38
CA ALA A 285 -17.62 -8.75 -14.45
C ALA A 285 -18.10 -8.40 -15.87
N LEU A 286 -17.32 -8.75 -16.89
CA LEU A 286 -17.67 -8.53 -18.30
C LEU A 286 -18.68 -9.54 -18.83
N VAL A 287 -18.52 -10.83 -18.49
CA VAL A 287 -19.43 -11.91 -18.91
C VAL A 287 -20.72 -11.85 -18.10
N GLY A 288 -20.64 -11.63 -16.80
CA GLY A 288 -21.75 -11.65 -15.86
C GLY A 288 -22.66 -10.43 -15.86
N ARG A 289 -22.79 -9.70 -17.00
CA ARG A 289 -23.56 -8.45 -17.06
C ARG A 289 -25.02 -8.57 -16.65
N ARG A 290 -25.62 -9.75 -16.82
CA ARG A 290 -27.02 -10.04 -16.50
C ARG A 290 -27.19 -10.91 -15.26
N SER A 291 -26.11 -11.49 -14.73
CA SER A 291 -26.16 -12.38 -13.57
C SER A 291 -25.68 -11.66 -12.31
N ARG A 292 -26.57 -11.57 -11.33
CA ARG A 292 -26.26 -10.97 -10.01
C ARG A 292 -25.21 -11.78 -9.26
N VAL A 293 -25.27 -13.10 -9.35
CA VAL A 293 -24.34 -14.00 -8.67
C VAL A 293 -22.93 -13.85 -9.27
N ILE A 294 -22.80 -13.91 -10.60
CA ILE A 294 -21.50 -13.73 -11.26
C ILE A 294 -20.93 -12.34 -10.97
N SER A 295 -21.77 -11.29 -11.01
CA SER A 295 -21.33 -9.93 -10.65
C SER A 295 -20.79 -9.87 -9.22
N ALA A 296 -21.49 -10.46 -8.24
CA ALA A 296 -21.06 -10.46 -6.85
C ALA A 296 -19.78 -11.27 -6.63
N LEU A 297 -19.67 -12.46 -7.23
CA LEU A 297 -18.45 -13.28 -7.19
C LEU A 297 -17.25 -12.55 -7.80
N SER A 298 -17.47 -11.88 -8.93
CA SER A 298 -16.43 -11.03 -9.57
C SER A 298 -15.99 -9.91 -8.64
N GLY A 299 -16.91 -9.26 -7.96
CA GLY A 299 -16.63 -8.25 -6.96
C GLY A 299 -15.82 -8.79 -5.78
N GLY A 300 -16.18 -9.95 -5.27
CA GLY A 300 -15.44 -10.67 -4.22
C GLY A 300 -14.02 -11.03 -4.66
N ALA A 301 -13.86 -11.49 -5.91
CA ALA A 301 -12.55 -11.80 -6.48
C ALA A 301 -11.65 -10.55 -6.57
N LEU A 302 -12.19 -9.40 -7.00
CA LEU A 302 -11.43 -8.13 -7.05
C LEU A 302 -11.03 -7.62 -5.66
N LEU A 303 -11.88 -7.77 -4.65
CA LEU A 303 -11.53 -7.43 -3.27
C LEU A 303 -10.41 -8.33 -2.74
N ALA A 304 -10.54 -9.64 -2.93
CA ALA A 304 -9.53 -10.61 -2.53
C ALA A 304 -8.19 -10.40 -3.28
N ALA A 305 -8.26 -10.06 -4.57
CA ALA A 305 -7.10 -9.68 -5.36
C ALA A 305 -6.37 -8.49 -4.77
N SER A 306 -7.10 -7.42 -4.43
CA SER A 306 -6.52 -6.21 -3.82
C SER A 306 -5.84 -6.51 -2.47
N VAL A 307 -6.46 -7.33 -1.61
CA VAL A 307 -5.82 -7.81 -0.37
C VAL A 307 -4.53 -8.55 -0.69
N ALA A 308 -4.57 -9.51 -1.61
CA ALA A 308 -3.42 -10.33 -1.97
C ALA A 308 -2.27 -9.48 -2.53
N THR A 309 -2.56 -8.49 -3.36
CA THR A 309 -1.58 -7.55 -3.92
C THR A 309 -0.92 -6.72 -2.83
N ARG A 310 -1.71 -6.12 -1.90
CA ARG A 310 -1.16 -5.28 -0.83
C ARG A 310 -0.28 -6.07 0.12
N PHE A 311 -0.76 -7.23 0.59
CA PHE A 311 0.02 -8.11 1.45
C PHE A 311 1.23 -8.70 0.72
N GLY A 312 1.10 -9.02 -0.57
CA GLY A 312 2.19 -9.54 -1.40
C GLY A 312 3.33 -8.52 -1.54
N ILE A 313 3.02 -7.27 -1.90
CA ILE A 313 4.00 -6.18 -1.98
C ILE A 313 4.64 -5.93 -0.61
N PHE A 314 3.85 -5.89 0.45
CA PHE A 314 4.36 -5.70 1.80
C PHE A 314 5.37 -6.79 2.18
N HIS A 315 5.00 -8.07 2.03
CA HIS A 315 5.90 -9.18 2.37
C HIS A 315 7.13 -9.27 1.47
N GLY A 316 7.01 -8.90 0.19
CA GLY A 316 8.15 -8.87 -0.74
C GLY A 316 9.23 -7.88 -0.30
N GLY A 317 8.82 -6.66 0.08
CA GLY A 317 9.77 -5.69 0.61
C GLY A 317 10.41 -6.12 1.93
N VAL A 318 9.62 -6.61 2.89
CA VAL A 318 10.17 -7.12 4.16
C VAL A 318 11.18 -8.25 3.92
N ALA A 319 10.92 -9.14 2.95
CA ALA A 319 11.87 -10.19 2.58
C ALA A 319 13.17 -9.61 2.00
N SER A 320 13.08 -8.58 1.15
CA SER A 320 14.28 -7.93 0.59
C SER A 320 15.13 -7.20 1.63
N ALA A 321 14.53 -6.69 2.71
CA ALA A 321 15.26 -6.06 3.80
C ALA A 321 16.02 -7.05 4.69
N ARG A 322 15.54 -8.31 4.75
CA ARG A 322 16.13 -9.35 5.61
C ARG A 322 17.31 -10.08 4.96
N ASP A 323 17.39 -10.11 3.65
CA ASP A 323 18.46 -10.79 2.92
C ASP A 323 19.49 -9.77 2.41
N PRO A 324 20.74 -9.84 2.89
CA PRO A 324 21.81 -8.93 2.49
C PRO A 324 22.08 -8.85 1.00
N LYS A 325 21.78 -9.92 0.23
CA LYS A 325 22.06 -9.96 -1.21
C LYS A 325 21.40 -8.82 -1.97
N TYR A 326 20.17 -8.42 -1.58
CA TYR A 326 19.43 -7.35 -2.24
C TYR A 326 19.99 -5.96 -1.96
N THR A 327 20.86 -5.81 -0.98
CA THR A 327 21.58 -4.56 -0.70
C THR A 327 23.00 -4.61 -1.28
N VAL A 328 23.75 -5.69 -1.05
CA VAL A 328 25.18 -5.78 -1.42
C VAL A 328 25.37 -5.88 -2.91
N VAL A 329 24.61 -6.74 -3.60
CA VAL A 329 24.81 -6.97 -5.04
C VAL A 329 24.58 -5.71 -5.85
N PRO A 330 23.44 -5.00 -5.71
CA PRO A 330 23.21 -3.76 -6.46
C PRO A 330 24.23 -2.65 -6.15
N GLN A 331 24.71 -2.57 -4.90
CA GLN A 331 25.72 -1.60 -4.52
C GLN A 331 27.07 -1.89 -5.20
N ARG A 332 27.50 -3.16 -5.20
CA ARG A 332 28.74 -3.58 -5.88
C ARG A 332 28.68 -3.34 -7.39
N GLU A 333 27.54 -3.61 -8.01
CA GLU A 333 27.34 -3.33 -9.43
C GLU A 333 27.44 -1.84 -9.73
N ARG A 334 26.84 -0.98 -8.91
CA ARG A 334 26.94 0.47 -9.04
C ARG A 334 28.38 0.98 -8.91
N VAL A 335 29.13 0.45 -7.94
CA VAL A 335 30.56 0.80 -7.77
C VAL A 335 31.36 0.40 -9.01
N ARG A 336 31.20 -0.85 -9.49
CA ARG A 336 31.91 -1.33 -10.69
C ARG A 336 31.60 -0.49 -11.94
N ARG A 337 30.34 -0.10 -12.16
CA ARG A 337 29.97 0.79 -13.28
C ARG A 337 30.64 2.15 -13.19
N ARG A 338 30.68 2.73 -11.99
CA ARG A 338 31.40 4.00 -11.77
C ARG A 338 32.91 3.88 -12.04
N GLU A 339 33.54 2.79 -11.60
CA GLU A 339 34.94 2.50 -11.85
C GLU A 339 35.24 2.27 -13.35
N ALA A 340 34.25 1.70 -14.07
CA ALA A 340 34.32 1.50 -15.54
C ALA A 340 33.99 2.77 -16.35
N GLY A 341 33.66 3.91 -15.70
CA GLY A 341 33.28 5.14 -16.39
C GLY A 341 31.93 5.13 -17.08
N GLU A 342 31.06 4.18 -16.72
CA GLU A 342 29.70 3.99 -17.29
C GLU A 342 28.59 4.67 -16.46
N GLY A 343 28.95 5.65 -15.61
CA GLY A 343 28.01 6.29 -14.67
C GLY A 343 27.57 7.69 -15.04
#